data_1f21f3c9057b34d95009953fd3081f16
#
_entry.id   1f21f3c9057b34d95009953fd3081f16
#
_cell.length_a   1.000
_cell.length_b   1.000
_cell.length_c   1.000
_cell.angle_alpha   90.00
_cell.angle_beta   90.00
_cell.angle_gamma   90.00
#
_symmetry.space_group_name_H-M   'P 1'
#
loop_
_entity.id
_entity.type
_entity.pdbx_description
1 polymer ?
#
loop_
_entity_poly.entity_id
_entity_poly.type
_entity_poly.pdbx_seq_one_letter_code
_entity_poly.pdbx_strand_id
1 'polypeptide(L)'
;MKHFNKIVVVTMMILGLSSNAQDSNNPWAFSFGVNAIDTKTSAGGGNNWLDRHFSQPFAIKENWNILPSISYIGVNKYIGDNFSFGVSGSVNKIDKFVNYSSANEYVVSNPGDLIYYGIDATLKYSFQSLIKSKVIDPSLSLGGGYTFLGDASYGTINTGAGVTFWISENIGFELASKYKKSYGERVTAGIPDAPSYFQHTAGLIFKFGGTDTDKDGIYDKEDACPEVAGLKQFNGCPDTDGDGIVDGSDACPEVAGLAALNGCPDADADGITDADDACPQVAGLATLKGCPDADKDGIADKDDKCPSVAGPKENAGCPWPDTDNDGVADKDDACPEVAGLLSNKGCPEVTAADLDKISADAKSIYFHTGKSTFRSEDVPVKIESISTLLKQYPTAKFSIEGHTD
;
A
#
# COMPACT_ATOMS: atom_id res chain seq x y z
N MET A 1 0.66 -42.86 -24.17
CA MET A 1 0.63 -42.71 -22.70
C MET A 1 1.87 -42.03 -22.07
N LYS A 2 3.09 -42.19 -22.61
CA LYS A 2 4.30 -41.50 -22.05
C LYS A 2 4.32 -39.96 -22.17
N HIS A 3 3.53 -39.38 -23.09
CA HIS A 3 3.48 -37.93 -23.28
C HIS A 3 2.37 -37.27 -22.48
N PHE A 4 1.29 -38.00 -22.14
CA PHE A 4 0.18 -37.50 -21.33
C PHE A 4 0.62 -37.15 -19.91
N ASN A 5 1.44 -38.01 -19.27
CA ASN A 5 1.98 -37.76 -17.93
C ASN A 5 2.92 -36.54 -17.86
N LYS A 6 3.65 -36.25 -18.94
CA LYS A 6 4.52 -35.08 -19.02
C LYS A 6 3.72 -33.77 -19.21
N ILE A 7 2.61 -33.84 -19.96
CA ILE A 7 1.74 -32.70 -20.19
C ILE A 7 1.01 -32.35 -18.86
N VAL A 8 0.52 -33.33 -18.13
CA VAL A 8 -0.14 -33.12 -16.82
C VAL A 8 0.83 -32.51 -15.79
N VAL A 9 2.07 -33.01 -15.71
CA VAL A 9 3.10 -32.46 -14.81
C VAL A 9 3.53 -31.05 -15.20
N VAL A 10 3.69 -30.77 -16.49
CA VAL A 10 4.03 -29.43 -17.00
C VAL A 10 2.87 -28.45 -16.82
N THR A 11 1.63 -28.88 -17.01
CA THR A 11 0.44 -28.04 -16.76
C THR A 11 0.28 -27.71 -15.26
N MET A 12 0.61 -28.65 -14.37
CA MET A 12 0.66 -28.42 -12.92
C MET A 12 1.78 -27.45 -12.50
N MET A 13 2.89 -27.37 -13.23
CA MET A 13 4.00 -26.45 -12.95
C MET A 13 3.77 -25.03 -13.49
N ILE A 14 2.90 -24.85 -14.48
CA ILE A 14 2.66 -23.53 -15.12
C ILE A 14 1.55 -22.73 -14.40
N LEU A 15 0.68 -23.41 -13.65
CA LEU A 15 -0.35 -22.77 -12.85
C LEU A 15 0.20 -22.51 -11.43
N GLY A 16 1.10 -21.54 -11.30
CA GLY A 16 1.56 -20.99 -10.03
C GLY A 16 0.47 -20.15 -9.34
N LEU A 17 -0.75 -20.65 -9.35
CA LEU A 17 -1.88 -20.02 -8.66
C LEU A 17 -1.80 -20.35 -7.16
N SER A 18 -2.01 -19.37 -6.34
CA SER A 18 -2.08 -19.48 -4.90
C SER A 18 -3.35 -20.21 -4.51
N SER A 19 -3.34 -21.55 -4.47
CA SER A 19 -4.49 -22.32 -3.97
C SER A 19 -4.31 -22.58 -2.48
N ASN A 20 -5.33 -22.25 -1.70
CA ASN A 20 -5.42 -22.54 -0.29
C ASN A 20 -6.47 -23.62 -0.04
N ALA A 21 -6.40 -24.36 1.08
CA ALA A 21 -7.50 -25.20 1.56
C ALA A 21 -8.79 -24.37 1.68
N GLN A 22 -9.91 -25.03 1.91
CA GLN A 22 -11.15 -24.36 2.32
C GLN A 22 -10.85 -23.43 3.52
N ASP A 23 -11.22 -22.16 3.39
CA ASP A 23 -10.82 -21.10 4.31
C ASP A 23 -12.00 -20.14 4.61
N SER A 24 -11.72 -19.04 5.30
CA SER A 24 -12.75 -18.05 5.63
C SER A 24 -13.29 -17.32 4.40
N ASN A 25 -12.52 -17.23 3.30
CA ASN A 25 -12.92 -16.55 2.08
C ASN A 25 -13.85 -17.44 1.24
N ASN A 26 -13.52 -18.74 1.15
CA ASN A 26 -14.35 -19.74 0.50
C ASN A 26 -14.82 -20.80 1.50
N PRO A 27 -15.80 -20.45 2.39
CA PRO A 27 -16.15 -21.30 3.52
C PRO A 27 -16.92 -22.56 3.15
N TRP A 28 -17.52 -22.63 1.97
CA TRP A 28 -18.26 -23.79 1.53
C TRP A 28 -17.47 -24.64 0.53
N ALA A 29 -17.63 -25.95 0.60
CA ALA A 29 -17.13 -26.85 -0.41
C ALA A 29 -18.19 -27.92 -0.76
N PHE A 30 -18.30 -28.20 -2.05
CA PHE A 30 -19.10 -29.31 -2.58
C PHE A 30 -18.15 -30.34 -3.18
N SER A 31 -18.36 -31.61 -2.83
CA SER A 31 -17.54 -32.71 -3.34
C SER A 31 -18.41 -33.80 -3.96
N PHE A 32 -17.94 -34.44 -5.01
CA PHE A 32 -18.57 -35.60 -5.62
C PHE A 32 -17.54 -36.50 -6.30
N GLY A 33 -17.88 -37.77 -6.40
CA GLY A 33 -16.98 -38.75 -7.00
C GLY A 33 -17.43 -40.16 -6.84
N VAL A 34 -16.48 -41.04 -6.81
CA VAL A 34 -16.69 -42.48 -6.62
C VAL A 34 -16.35 -42.90 -5.20
N ASN A 35 -17.02 -43.89 -4.68
CA ASN A 35 -16.66 -44.57 -3.47
C ASN A 35 -16.42 -46.05 -3.68
N ALA A 36 -15.57 -46.63 -2.83
CA ALA A 36 -15.34 -48.05 -2.74
C ALA A 36 -15.52 -48.50 -1.30
N ILE A 37 -16.21 -49.62 -1.12
CA ILE A 37 -16.43 -50.25 0.20
C ILE A 37 -15.54 -51.50 0.27
N ASP A 38 -14.59 -51.53 1.20
CA ASP A 38 -13.78 -52.68 1.50
C ASP A 38 -14.28 -53.32 2.78
N THR A 39 -14.91 -54.49 2.63
CA THR A 39 -15.54 -55.24 3.73
C THR A 39 -14.54 -56.12 4.49
N LYS A 40 -13.27 -56.16 4.14
CA LYS A 40 -12.24 -57.00 4.72
C LYS A 40 -12.14 -56.88 6.25
N THR A 41 -12.51 -55.74 6.78
CA THR A 41 -12.47 -55.46 8.22
C THR A 41 -13.66 -56.03 9.01
N SER A 42 -14.62 -56.58 8.32
CA SER A 42 -15.87 -57.09 8.97
C SER A 42 -15.69 -58.39 9.74
N ALA A 43 -14.62 -59.10 9.53
CA ALA A 43 -14.45 -60.44 10.08
C ALA A 43 -13.63 -60.47 11.37
N GLY A 44 -14.36 -60.70 12.46
CA GLY A 44 -13.88 -61.29 13.71
C GLY A 44 -12.77 -60.57 14.50
N GLY A 45 -13.03 -60.36 15.78
CA GLY A 45 -12.02 -59.97 16.75
C GLY A 45 -11.00 -61.10 17.00
N GLY A 46 -9.74 -60.76 17.23
CA GLY A 46 -8.65 -61.64 17.59
C GLY A 46 -7.30 -60.92 17.66
N ASN A 47 -6.27 -61.53 18.17
CA ASN A 47 -4.94 -60.95 18.42
C ASN A 47 -4.21 -60.45 17.14
N ASN A 48 -4.74 -60.71 15.92
CA ASN A 48 -4.13 -60.37 14.65
C ASN A 48 -4.90 -59.28 13.88
N TRP A 49 -5.58 -58.36 14.60
CA TRP A 49 -6.43 -57.34 14.00
C TRP A 49 -5.69 -56.48 12.98
N LEU A 50 -4.49 -56.01 13.30
CA LEU A 50 -3.69 -55.18 12.37
C LEU A 50 -3.30 -55.95 11.11
N ASP A 51 -2.83 -57.17 11.26
CA ASP A 51 -2.39 -58.01 10.14
C ASP A 51 -3.57 -58.31 9.20
N ARG A 52 -4.72 -58.64 9.74
CA ARG A 52 -5.93 -58.90 8.97
C ARG A 52 -6.41 -57.66 8.17
N HIS A 53 -6.31 -56.48 8.77
CA HIS A 53 -6.76 -55.24 8.14
C HIS A 53 -5.80 -54.75 7.08
N PHE A 54 -4.49 -54.87 7.32
CA PHE A 54 -3.47 -54.22 6.49
C PHE A 54 -2.63 -55.19 5.65
N SER A 55 -2.83 -56.50 5.74
CA SER A 55 -2.06 -57.49 4.99
C SER A 55 -2.20 -57.35 3.45
N GLN A 56 -3.30 -56.80 2.96
CA GLN A 56 -3.53 -56.56 1.53
C GLN A 56 -4.37 -55.29 1.30
N PRO A 57 -3.85 -54.13 1.64
CA PRO A 57 -4.65 -52.88 1.68
C PRO A 57 -5.17 -52.43 0.30
N PHE A 58 -4.58 -52.90 -0.78
CA PHE A 58 -4.96 -52.54 -2.16
C PHE A 58 -5.42 -53.72 -3.02
N ALA A 59 -6.02 -54.75 -2.38
CA ALA A 59 -6.63 -55.86 -3.09
C ALA A 59 -7.97 -55.44 -3.77
N ILE A 60 -7.87 -54.48 -4.69
CA ILE A 60 -9.04 -53.79 -5.31
C ILE A 60 -9.96 -54.80 -6.00
N LYS A 61 -9.40 -55.74 -6.72
CA LYS A 61 -10.19 -56.71 -7.50
C LYS A 61 -10.92 -57.73 -6.62
N GLU A 62 -10.28 -58.08 -5.53
CA GLU A 62 -10.78 -59.12 -4.64
C GLU A 62 -11.75 -58.58 -3.58
N ASN A 63 -11.47 -57.40 -3.02
CA ASN A 63 -12.15 -56.95 -1.80
C ASN A 63 -13.03 -55.71 -1.97
N TRP A 64 -12.70 -54.85 -2.93
CA TRP A 64 -13.37 -53.57 -3.05
C TRP A 64 -14.64 -53.68 -3.85
N ASN A 65 -15.73 -53.18 -3.30
CA ASN A 65 -16.98 -52.96 -4.00
C ASN A 65 -17.01 -51.55 -4.57
N ILE A 66 -16.97 -51.42 -5.90
CA ILE A 66 -16.88 -50.12 -6.58
C ILE A 66 -18.05 -50.00 -7.51
N LEU A 67 -18.86 -48.95 -7.36
CA LEU A 67 -19.89 -48.58 -8.31
C LEU A 67 -19.26 -47.62 -9.35
N PRO A 68 -19.20 -47.98 -10.66
CA PRO A 68 -18.51 -47.17 -11.68
C PRO A 68 -19.37 -45.96 -12.15
N SER A 69 -19.87 -45.19 -11.20
CA SER A 69 -20.66 -43.97 -11.41
C SER A 69 -20.42 -43.02 -10.24
N ILE A 70 -20.97 -41.79 -10.33
CA ILE A 70 -20.97 -40.90 -9.19
C ILE A 70 -21.73 -41.58 -8.07
N SER A 71 -21.06 -41.94 -7.00
CA SER A 71 -21.57 -42.72 -5.89
C SER A 71 -21.27 -42.10 -4.52
N TYR A 72 -20.72 -40.89 -4.53
CA TYR A 72 -20.45 -40.10 -3.34
C TYR A 72 -20.67 -38.61 -3.66
N ILE A 73 -21.37 -37.93 -2.73
CA ILE A 73 -21.57 -36.49 -2.72
C ILE A 73 -21.36 -35.94 -1.30
N GLY A 74 -20.84 -34.73 -1.18
CA GLY A 74 -20.64 -34.11 0.12
C GLY A 74 -20.70 -32.61 0.08
N VAL A 75 -21.10 -32.01 1.18
CA VAL A 75 -21.06 -30.55 1.41
C VAL A 75 -20.33 -30.33 2.72
N ASN A 76 -19.34 -29.43 2.69
CA ASN A 76 -18.52 -29.08 3.85
C ASN A 76 -18.58 -27.57 4.06
N LYS A 77 -18.50 -27.15 5.33
CA LYS A 77 -18.36 -25.73 5.71
C LYS A 77 -17.13 -25.56 6.58
N TYR A 78 -16.28 -24.61 6.24
CA TYR A 78 -15.18 -24.17 7.09
C TYR A 78 -15.73 -23.51 8.35
N ILE A 79 -15.19 -23.89 9.52
CA ILE A 79 -15.66 -23.44 10.83
C ILE A 79 -14.58 -22.74 11.64
N GLY A 80 -13.38 -22.54 11.06
CA GLY A 80 -12.24 -21.88 11.70
C GLY A 80 -11.10 -22.84 12.01
N ASP A 81 -9.91 -22.29 12.28
CA ASP A 81 -8.71 -22.99 12.76
C ASP A 81 -8.35 -24.26 11.96
N ASN A 82 -8.48 -24.22 10.63
CA ASN A 82 -8.29 -25.34 9.72
C ASN A 82 -9.31 -26.48 9.86
N PHE A 83 -10.37 -26.28 10.63
CA PHE A 83 -11.45 -27.24 10.74
C PHE A 83 -12.57 -26.96 9.73
N SER A 84 -13.13 -28.01 9.17
CA SER A 84 -14.38 -27.99 8.41
C SER A 84 -15.31 -29.09 8.93
N PHE A 85 -16.62 -28.77 8.92
CA PHE A 85 -17.68 -29.71 9.23
C PHE A 85 -18.47 -30.00 7.97
N GLY A 86 -18.75 -31.26 7.69
CA GLY A 86 -19.47 -31.65 6.50
C GLY A 86 -20.43 -32.80 6.69
N VAL A 87 -21.36 -32.89 5.73
CA VAL A 87 -22.28 -34.00 5.58
C VAL A 87 -22.09 -34.62 4.20
N SER A 88 -22.05 -35.94 4.13
CA SER A 88 -21.89 -36.65 2.89
C SER A 88 -22.87 -37.84 2.78
N GLY A 89 -23.31 -38.10 1.55
CA GLY A 89 -24.09 -39.26 1.17
C GLY A 89 -23.27 -40.16 0.24
N SER A 90 -23.47 -41.47 0.36
CA SER A 90 -22.84 -42.45 -0.49
C SER A 90 -23.74 -43.61 -0.81
N VAL A 91 -23.59 -44.16 -2.01
CA VAL A 91 -24.34 -45.30 -2.52
C VAL A 91 -23.34 -46.31 -3.08
N ASN A 92 -23.56 -47.60 -2.83
CA ASN A 92 -22.76 -48.66 -3.43
C ASN A 92 -23.55 -49.96 -3.54
N LYS A 93 -22.98 -50.96 -4.17
CA LYS A 93 -23.48 -52.31 -4.24
C LYS A 93 -22.42 -53.27 -3.68
N ILE A 94 -22.79 -54.07 -2.73
CA ILE A 94 -21.87 -55.01 -2.06
C ILE A 94 -22.09 -56.38 -2.68
N ASP A 95 -21.21 -56.78 -3.58
CA ASP A 95 -21.14 -58.07 -4.22
C ASP A 95 -19.95 -58.93 -3.72
N LYS A 96 -19.04 -58.31 -2.96
CA LYS A 96 -17.89 -58.95 -2.34
C LYS A 96 -17.92 -58.71 -0.85
N PHE A 97 -18.06 -59.75 -0.09
CA PHE A 97 -17.99 -59.69 1.35
C PHE A 97 -16.90 -60.64 1.86
N VAL A 98 -16.01 -60.10 2.64
CA VAL A 98 -14.83 -60.83 3.17
C VAL A 98 -15.17 -61.48 4.50
N ASN A 99 -15.04 -62.76 4.56
CA ASN A 99 -15.16 -63.56 5.77
C ASN A 99 -13.86 -64.33 6.03
N TYR A 100 -13.69 -64.77 7.28
CA TYR A 100 -12.57 -65.68 7.64
C TYR A 100 -13.20 -67.01 8.03
N SER A 101 -12.64 -68.10 7.46
CA SER A 101 -13.00 -69.46 7.83
C SER A 101 -12.49 -69.78 9.23
N SER A 102 -12.99 -70.87 9.81
CA SER A 102 -12.50 -71.42 11.10
C SER A 102 -11.00 -71.74 11.05
N ALA A 103 -10.39 -71.91 9.90
CA ALA A 103 -8.98 -72.10 9.65
C ALA A 103 -8.19 -70.78 9.49
N ASN A 104 -8.83 -69.61 9.74
CA ASN A 104 -8.26 -68.29 9.48
C ASN A 104 -7.96 -67.97 8.01
N GLU A 105 -8.51 -68.75 7.10
CA GLU A 105 -8.43 -68.45 5.68
C GLU A 105 -9.46 -67.39 5.30
N TYR A 106 -9.02 -66.51 4.45
CA TYR A 106 -9.81 -65.41 3.95
C TYR A 106 -10.69 -65.89 2.74
N VAL A 107 -11.97 -65.71 2.88
CA VAL A 107 -12.95 -66.16 1.86
C VAL A 107 -13.79 -64.96 1.43
N VAL A 108 -13.85 -64.69 0.12
CA VAL A 108 -14.73 -63.64 -0.45
C VAL A 108 -15.97 -64.35 -0.95
N SER A 109 -17.15 -63.89 -0.51
CA SER A 109 -18.45 -64.42 -0.93
C SER A 109 -19.33 -63.26 -1.42
N ASN A 110 -20.29 -63.57 -2.34
CA ASN A 110 -21.32 -62.62 -2.68
C ASN A 110 -22.50 -62.79 -1.71
N PRO A 111 -22.83 -61.74 -0.93
CA PRO A 111 -23.94 -61.81 0.04
C PRO A 111 -25.32 -61.59 -0.60
N GLY A 112 -25.44 -61.60 -1.94
CA GLY A 112 -26.71 -61.38 -2.64
C GLY A 112 -26.86 -59.97 -3.23
N ASP A 113 -25.73 -59.36 -3.59
CA ASP A 113 -25.74 -58.01 -4.26
C ASP A 113 -26.43 -56.96 -3.40
N LEU A 114 -26.04 -56.81 -2.15
CA LEU A 114 -26.72 -55.91 -1.20
C LEU A 114 -26.54 -54.43 -1.59
N ILE A 115 -27.62 -53.70 -1.56
CA ILE A 115 -27.54 -52.23 -1.76
C ILE A 115 -27.03 -51.56 -0.47
N TYR A 116 -26.08 -50.68 -0.64
CA TYR A 116 -25.45 -49.88 0.43
C TYR A 116 -25.85 -48.42 0.27
N TYR A 117 -26.28 -47.79 1.37
CA TYR A 117 -26.40 -46.35 1.52
C TYR A 117 -25.67 -45.94 2.80
N GLY A 118 -24.97 -44.83 2.73
CA GLY A 118 -24.31 -44.21 3.88
C GLY A 118 -24.58 -42.72 3.96
N ILE A 119 -24.89 -42.24 5.16
CA ILE A 119 -24.96 -40.81 5.48
C ILE A 119 -23.96 -40.56 6.59
N ASP A 120 -23.03 -39.59 6.41
CA ASP A 120 -21.97 -39.30 7.36
C ASP A 120 -21.96 -37.81 7.70
N ALA A 121 -21.75 -37.48 8.98
CA ALA A 121 -21.38 -36.17 9.47
C ALA A 121 -19.89 -36.25 9.89
N THR A 122 -19.07 -35.34 9.41
CA THR A 122 -17.61 -35.45 9.54
C THR A 122 -17.02 -34.11 9.94
N LEU A 123 -16.19 -34.09 10.96
CA LEU A 123 -15.26 -33.01 11.28
C LEU A 123 -13.90 -33.37 10.64
N LYS A 124 -13.37 -32.47 9.81
CA LYS A 124 -12.10 -32.63 9.09
C LYS A 124 -11.15 -31.54 9.52
N TYR A 125 -9.90 -31.89 9.79
CA TYR A 125 -8.79 -30.98 10.04
C TYR A 125 -7.82 -31.01 8.87
N SER A 126 -7.51 -29.84 8.29
CA SER A 126 -6.54 -29.66 7.21
C SER A 126 -5.16 -29.34 7.78
N PHE A 127 -4.13 -29.99 7.25
CA PHE A 127 -2.73 -29.72 7.57
C PHE A 127 -2.04 -28.81 6.57
N GLN A 128 -2.75 -28.27 5.60
CA GLN A 128 -2.17 -27.47 4.51
C GLN A 128 -1.40 -26.26 5.05
N SER A 129 -1.96 -25.55 6.00
CA SER A 129 -1.31 -24.39 6.64
C SER A 129 -0.03 -24.80 7.40
N LEU A 130 -0.03 -25.95 8.06
CA LEU A 130 1.11 -26.47 8.82
C LEU A 130 2.27 -26.84 7.91
N ILE A 131 2.00 -27.51 6.78
CA ILE A 131 3.02 -27.91 5.80
C ILE A 131 3.37 -26.78 4.81
N LYS A 132 2.65 -25.65 4.87
CA LYS A 132 2.81 -24.48 3.99
C LYS A 132 2.75 -24.84 2.50
N SER A 133 1.95 -25.83 2.12
CA SER A 133 1.77 -26.25 0.75
C SER A 133 0.59 -25.48 0.12
N LYS A 134 0.75 -25.05 -1.12
CA LYS A 134 -0.35 -24.47 -1.90
C LYS A 134 -1.13 -25.51 -2.72
N VAL A 135 -0.57 -26.68 -2.91
CA VAL A 135 -1.11 -27.71 -3.81
C VAL A 135 -1.61 -28.93 -3.06
N ILE A 136 -0.95 -29.33 -1.99
CA ILE A 136 -1.23 -30.59 -1.28
C ILE A 136 -1.82 -30.25 0.08
N ASP A 137 -2.99 -30.79 0.38
CA ASP A 137 -3.71 -30.64 1.65
C ASP A 137 -3.99 -31.99 2.28
N PRO A 138 -3.08 -32.52 3.13
CA PRO A 138 -3.36 -33.69 3.95
C PRO A 138 -4.40 -33.35 5.01
N SER A 139 -5.24 -34.33 5.35
CA SER A 139 -6.29 -34.13 6.34
C SER A 139 -6.55 -35.35 7.19
N LEU A 140 -7.03 -35.12 8.42
CA LEU A 140 -7.61 -36.14 9.28
C LEU A 140 -9.10 -35.84 9.50
N SER A 141 -9.87 -36.87 9.68
CA SER A 141 -11.31 -36.75 9.88
C SER A 141 -11.80 -37.67 10.99
N LEU A 142 -12.80 -37.14 11.72
CA LEU A 142 -13.54 -37.86 12.75
C LEU A 142 -15.02 -37.54 12.57
N GLY A 143 -15.88 -38.55 12.76
CA GLY A 143 -17.31 -38.30 12.59
C GLY A 143 -18.18 -39.47 13.02
N GLY A 144 -19.45 -39.30 12.72
CA GLY A 144 -20.45 -40.35 12.89
C GLY A 144 -21.24 -40.56 11.60
N GLY A 145 -21.83 -41.71 11.45
CA GLY A 145 -22.67 -42.00 10.30
C GLY A 145 -23.75 -43.02 10.57
N TYR A 146 -24.58 -43.16 9.59
CA TYR A 146 -25.61 -44.19 9.57
C TYR A 146 -25.55 -44.94 8.24
N THR A 147 -25.52 -46.27 8.35
CA THR A 147 -25.37 -47.19 7.20
C THR A 147 -26.62 -48.03 7.05
N PHE A 148 -27.10 -48.14 5.84
CA PHE A 148 -28.10 -49.06 5.41
C PHE A 148 -27.44 -50.08 4.47
N LEU A 149 -27.58 -51.36 4.78
CA LEU A 149 -26.98 -52.44 4.02
C LEU A 149 -28.03 -53.58 3.86
N GLY A 150 -28.66 -53.67 2.64
CA GLY A 150 -29.78 -54.53 2.46
C GLY A 150 -30.92 -54.15 3.42
N ASP A 151 -31.39 -55.14 4.19
CA ASP A 151 -32.45 -54.96 5.20
C ASP A 151 -31.95 -54.47 6.55
N ALA A 152 -30.62 -54.37 6.73
CA ALA A 152 -30.02 -53.92 7.99
C ALA A 152 -29.68 -52.45 8.00
N SER A 153 -29.73 -51.81 9.17
CA SER A 153 -29.26 -50.43 9.34
C SER A 153 -28.60 -50.26 10.71
N TYR A 154 -27.52 -49.49 10.78
CA TYR A 154 -26.72 -49.32 12.00
C TYR A 154 -25.93 -48.02 12.00
N GLY A 155 -25.64 -47.53 13.20
CA GLY A 155 -24.77 -46.41 13.42
C GLY A 155 -23.27 -46.75 13.27
N THR A 156 -22.46 -45.76 12.84
CA THR A 156 -21.02 -45.91 12.76
C THR A 156 -20.30 -44.72 13.40
N ILE A 157 -19.11 -44.99 13.98
CA ILE A 157 -18.11 -43.95 14.26
C ILE A 157 -17.05 -44.08 13.17
N ASN A 158 -16.70 -42.93 12.56
CA ASN A 158 -15.86 -42.85 11.39
C ASN A 158 -14.57 -42.11 11.74
N THR A 159 -13.42 -42.73 11.47
CA THR A 159 -12.12 -42.08 11.52
C THR A 159 -11.44 -42.24 10.18
N GLY A 160 -10.76 -41.18 9.70
CA GLY A 160 -10.15 -41.25 8.38
C GLY A 160 -9.02 -40.29 8.18
N ALA A 161 -8.34 -40.52 7.06
CA ALA A 161 -7.32 -39.64 6.52
C ALA A 161 -7.57 -39.40 5.03
N GLY A 162 -7.16 -38.24 4.56
CA GLY A 162 -7.30 -37.87 3.15
C GLY A 162 -6.20 -36.96 2.70
N VAL A 163 -6.15 -36.77 1.40
CA VAL A 163 -5.29 -35.76 0.75
C VAL A 163 -6.08 -35.13 -0.37
N THR A 164 -6.09 -33.80 -0.41
CA THR A 164 -6.63 -33.03 -1.52
C THR A 164 -5.47 -32.44 -2.32
N PHE A 165 -5.52 -32.60 -3.64
CA PHE A 165 -4.61 -31.99 -4.59
C PHE A 165 -5.36 -30.83 -5.25
N TRP A 166 -5.02 -29.61 -4.89
CA TRP A 166 -5.62 -28.41 -5.46
C TRP A 166 -5.06 -28.16 -6.86
N ILE A 167 -5.95 -28.12 -7.85
CA ILE A 167 -5.66 -27.93 -9.27
C ILE A 167 -5.75 -26.45 -9.61
N SER A 168 -6.66 -25.73 -8.94
CA SER A 168 -6.83 -24.29 -9.00
C SER A 168 -7.23 -23.78 -7.62
N GLU A 169 -7.44 -22.48 -7.48
CA GLU A 169 -7.86 -21.86 -6.22
C GLU A 169 -9.13 -22.50 -5.65
N ASN A 170 -10.06 -22.88 -6.50
CA ASN A 170 -11.37 -23.36 -6.10
C ASN A 170 -11.67 -24.82 -6.46
N ILE A 171 -10.76 -25.52 -7.16
CA ILE A 171 -10.98 -26.89 -7.63
C ILE A 171 -9.84 -27.78 -7.15
N GLY A 172 -10.18 -28.88 -6.50
CA GLY A 172 -9.24 -29.91 -6.06
C GLY A 172 -9.70 -31.32 -6.42
N PHE A 173 -8.76 -32.25 -6.33
CA PHE A 173 -9.02 -33.68 -6.40
C PHE A 173 -8.71 -34.29 -5.02
N GLU A 174 -9.70 -34.89 -4.37
CA GLU A 174 -9.61 -35.47 -3.05
C GLU A 174 -9.57 -36.99 -3.10
N LEU A 175 -8.63 -37.59 -2.38
CA LEU A 175 -8.56 -38.99 -2.07
C LEU A 175 -8.68 -39.15 -0.55
N ALA A 176 -9.62 -39.95 -0.09
CA ALA A 176 -9.77 -40.20 1.35
C ALA A 176 -10.11 -41.65 1.63
N SER A 177 -9.70 -42.08 2.81
CA SER A 177 -10.02 -43.40 3.36
C SER A 177 -10.55 -43.24 4.77
N LYS A 178 -11.72 -43.79 5.05
CA LYS A 178 -12.39 -43.74 6.36
C LYS A 178 -12.63 -45.16 6.86
N TYR A 179 -12.21 -45.46 8.09
CA TYR A 179 -12.64 -46.64 8.80
C TYR A 179 -13.96 -46.33 9.50
N LYS A 180 -14.98 -47.13 9.19
CA LYS A 180 -16.33 -47.01 9.74
C LYS A 180 -16.55 -48.16 10.72
N LYS A 181 -16.44 -47.84 12.01
CA LYS A 181 -16.70 -48.80 13.09
C LYS A 181 -18.20 -48.82 13.36
N SER A 182 -18.81 -49.96 13.10
CA SER A 182 -20.24 -50.18 13.35
C SER A 182 -20.55 -50.47 14.81
N TYR A 183 -21.76 -50.09 15.21
CA TYR A 183 -22.30 -50.36 16.55
C TYR A 183 -23.69 -50.94 16.41
N GLY A 184 -23.96 -52.01 17.16
CA GLY A 184 -25.26 -52.68 17.23
C GLY A 184 -25.18 -54.16 16.84
N GLU A 185 -25.98 -54.96 17.49
CA GLU A 185 -26.18 -56.36 17.14
C GLU A 185 -27.27 -56.43 16.06
N ARG A 186 -26.88 -56.70 14.83
CA ARG A 186 -27.84 -56.81 13.73
C ARG A 186 -27.40 -57.85 12.72
N VAL A 187 -28.28 -58.80 12.50
CA VAL A 187 -28.07 -59.85 11.52
C VAL A 187 -28.65 -59.32 10.19
N THR A 188 -27.78 -59.14 9.20
CA THR A 188 -28.22 -58.99 7.80
C THR A 188 -28.22 -60.40 7.20
N ALA A 189 -29.18 -60.70 6.30
CA ALA A 189 -29.28 -62.01 5.67
C ALA A 189 -27.94 -62.44 5.07
N GLY A 190 -27.32 -63.46 5.66
CA GLY A 190 -26.00 -63.98 5.24
C GLY A 190 -24.75 -63.30 5.80
N ILE A 191 -24.91 -62.26 6.65
CA ILE A 191 -23.81 -61.54 7.27
C ILE A 191 -24.03 -61.51 8.79
N PRO A 192 -23.24 -62.23 9.61
CA PRO A 192 -23.30 -62.14 11.05
C PRO A 192 -22.72 -60.80 11.51
N ASP A 193 -23.40 -60.11 12.39
CA ASP A 193 -23.08 -58.83 13.00
C ASP A 193 -23.01 -57.62 12.02
N ALA A 194 -23.18 -56.41 12.60
CA ALA A 194 -23.04 -55.17 11.84
C ALA A 194 -21.57 -55.00 11.37
N PRO A 195 -21.29 -55.04 10.07
CA PRO A 195 -19.92 -55.06 9.59
C PRO A 195 -19.23 -53.70 9.76
N SER A 196 -18.00 -53.71 10.28
CA SER A 196 -17.11 -52.55 10.20
C SER A 196 -16.30 -52.66 8.91
N TYR A 197 -16.06 -51.55 8.23
CA TYR A 197 -15.44 -51.57 6.92
C TYR A 197 -14.66 -50.29 6.64
N PHE A 198 -13.79 -50.35 5.64
CA PHE A 198 -13.20 -49.13 5.07
C PHE A 198 -14.07 -48.61 3.91
N GLN A 199 -14.22 -47.29 3.89
CA GLN A 199 -14.78 -46.57 2.75
C GLN A 199 -13.69 -45.70 2.16
N HIS A 200 -13.35 -45.92 0.90
CA HIS A 200 -12.43 -45.11 0.13
C HIS A 200 -13.23 -44.22 -0.81
N THR A 201 -12.83 -42.93 -0.90
CA THR A 201 -13.47 -41.98 -1.81
C THR A 201 -12.41 -41.34 -2.69
N ALA A 202 -12.78 -41.10 -3.93
CA ALA A 202 -11.99 -40.37 -4.91
C ALA A 202 -12.90 -39.44 -5.71
N GLY A 203 -12.66 -38.13 -5.70
CA GLY A 203 -13.56 -37.21 -6.36
C GLY A 203 -13.01 -35.79 -6.47
N LEU A 204 -13.81 -34.95 -7.10
CA LEU A 204 -13.56 -33.52 -7.20
C LEU A 204 -14.19 -32.80 -6.04
N ILE A 205 -13.52 -31.75 -5.58
CA ILE A 205 -13.99 -30.83 -4.57
C ILE A 205 -13.94 -29.41 -5.13
N PHE A 206 -15.01 -28.64 -4.93
CA PHE A 206 -15.15 -27.27 -5.34
C PHE A 206 -15.44 -26.41 -4.11
N LYS A 207 -14.61 -25.41 -3.86
CA LYS A 207 -14.86 -24.45 -2.78
C LYS A 207 -15.46 -23.15 -3.35
N PHE A 208 -16.32 -22.50 -2.57
CA PHE A 208 -17.05 -21.32 -2.97
C PHE A 208 -17.59 -20.53 -1.77
N GLY A 209 -18.14 -19.33 -2.05
CA GLY A 209 -18.83 -18.49 -1.06
C GLY A 209 -18.05 -17.27 -0.62
N GLY A 210 -16.91 -16.99 -1.24
CA GLY A 210 -16.23 -15.70 -1.12
C GLY A 210 -16.92 -14.63 -1.96
N THR A 211 -16.91 -13.40 -1.48
CA THR A 211 -17.32 -12.21 -2.23
C THR A 211 -16.06 -11.43 -2.63
N ASP A 212 -16.06 -10.91 -3.82
CA ASP A 212 -15.09 -10.02 -4.43
C ASP A 212 -15.96 -9.04 -5.23
N THR A 213 -16.26 -7.89 -4.61
CA THR A 213 -17.32 -6.99 -5.08
C THR A 213 -16.90 -6.21 -6.31
N ASP A 214 -15.66 -5.73 -6.37
CA ASP A 214 -15.12 -4.94 -7.47
C ASP A 214 -14.37 -5.77 -8.52
N LYS A 215 -14.11 -7.07 -8.22
CA LYS A 215 -13.51 -8.08 -9.11
C LYS A 215 -12.05 -7.83 -9.46
N ASP A 216 -11.29 -7.31 -8.53
CA ASP A 216 -9.85 -7.11 -8.68
C ASP A 216 -9.02 -8.37 -8.35
N GLY A 217 -9.69 -9.43 -7.84
CA GLY A 217 -9.07 -10.70 -7.46
C GLY A 217 -8.69 -10.79 -5.99
N ILE A 218 -9.09 -9.83 -5.18
CA ILE A 218 -8.93 -9.84 -3.73
C ILE A 218 -10.33 -9.92 -3.10
N TYR A 219 -10.49 -10.80 -2.12
CA TYR A 219 -11.79 -10.95 -1.47
C TYR A 219 -12.05 -9.78 -0.52
N ASP A 220 -13.29 -9.31 -0.45
CA ASP A 220 -13.75 -8.18 0.38
C ASP A 220 -13.22 -8.17 1.81
N LYS A 221 -12.95 -9.36 2.39
CA LYS A 221 -12.40 -9.48 3.75
C LYS A 221 -10.91 -9.20 3.87
N GLU A 222 -10.19 -9.31 2.78
CA GLU A 222 -8.74 -9.09 2.68
C GLU A 222 -8.44 -7.79 1.93
N ASP A 223 -9.49 -7.20 1.37
CA ASP A 223 -9.46 -5.99 0.58
C ASP A 223 -9.64 -4.75 1.47
N ALA A 224 -8.72 -3.81 1.36
CA ALA A 224 -8.81 -2.53 2.05
C ALA A 224 -9.76 -1.55 1.34
N CYS A 225 -10.06 -1.78 0.04
CA CYS A 225 -10.95 -0.97 -0.78
C CYS A 225 -12.00 -1.81 -1.53
N PRO A 226 -12.90 -2.55 -0.85
CA PRO A 226 -13.74 -3.62 -1.43
C PRO A 226 -14.73 -3.20 -2.53
N GLU A 227 -14.89 -1.91 -2.77
CA GLU A 227 -15.84 -1.37 -3.77
C GLU A 227 -15.13 -0.75 -4.97
N VAL A 228 -13.79 -0.66 -4.92
CA VAL A 228 -12.98 0.03 -5.95
C VAL A 228 -11.76 -0.81 -6.29
N ALA A 229 -11.80 -1.44 -7.45
CA ALA A 229 -10.75 -2.34 -7.92
C ALA A 229 -9.36 -1.69 -7.90
N GLY A 230 -8.40 -2.39 -7.31
CA GLY A 230 -7.06 -1.86 -7.13
C GLY A 230 -5.95 -2.88 -7.30
N LEU A 231 -4.83 -2.63 -6.67
CA LEU A 231 -3.61 -3.41 -6.85
C LEU A 231 -3.35 -4.32 -5.64
N LYS A 232 -2.93 -5.54 -5.92
CA LYS A 232 -2.61 -6.52 -4.87
C LYS A 232 -1.51 -6.06 -3.91
N GLN A 233 -0.56 -5.27 -4.38
CA GLN A 233 0.50 -4.70 -3.56
C GLN A 233 -0.02 -3.68 -2.53
N PHE A 234 -1.19 -3.10 -2.78
CA PHE A 234 -1.88 -2.14 -1.91
C PHE A 234 -3.14 -2.73 -1.26
N ASN A 235 -3.21 -4.07 -1.16
CA ASN A 235 -4.33 -4.80 -0.58
C ASN A 235 -5.69 -4.40 -1.19
N GLY A 236 -5.74 -4.27 -2.53
CA GLY A 236 -6.96 -3.95 -3.25
C GLY A 236 -7.27 -2.46 -3.41
N CYS A 237 -6.42 -1.55 -2.92
CA CYS A 237 -6.65 -0.14 -3.16
C CYS A 237 -5.99 0.33 -4.48
N PRO A 238 -6.63 1.26 -5.20
CA PRO A 238 -6.08 1.85 -6.40
C PRO A 238 -4.92 2.80 -6.12
N ASP A 239 -4.03 2.93 -7.09
CA ASP A 239 -2.94 3.89 -7.23
C ASP A 239 -3.00 4.35 -8.68
N THR A 240 -3.72 5.46 -8.90
CA THR A 240 -4.17 5.86 -10.25
C THR A 240 -3.04 6.39 -11.11
N ASP A 241 -2.09 7.12 -10.52
CA ASP A 241 -0.95 7.69 -11.24
C ASP A 241 0.33 6.85 -11.17
N GLY A 242 0.36 5.85 -10.28
CA GLY A 242 1.44 4.87 -10.19
C GLY A 242 2.68 5.33 -9.43
N ASP A 243 2.56 6.31 -8.55
CA ASP A 243 3.67 6.84 -7.76
C ASP A 243 4.01 6.02 -6.51
N GLY A 244 3.15 5.04 -6.18
CA GLY A 244 3.32 4.13 -5.06
C GLY A 244 2.54 4.53 -3.80
N ILE A 245 1.67 5.53 -3.90
CA ILE A 245 0.75 5.95 -2.85
C ILE A 245 -0.67 5.64 -3.31
N VAL A 246 -1.46 5.04 -2.43
CA VAL A 246 -2.86 4.74 -2.78
C VAL A 246 -3.69 6.02 -2.83
N ASP A 247 -4.63 6.10 -3.77
CA ASP A 247 -5.48 7.27 -4.01
C ASP A 247 -6.11 7.85 -2.74
N GLY A 248 -6.52 6.98 -1.79
CA GLY A 248 -7.10 7.39 -0.52
C GLY A 248 -6.14 8.09 0.46
N SER A 249 -4.83 7.98 0.22
CA SER A 249 -3.77 8.60 1.02
C SER A 249 -2.95 9.60 0.23
N ASP A 250 -3.26 9.75 -1.06
CA ASP A 250 -2.62 10.65 -1.99
C ASP A 250 -3.34 12.00 -2.02
N ALA A 251 -2.59 13.08 -1.87
CA ALA A 251 -3.11 14.44 -2.00
C ALA A 251 -3.29 14.85 -3.48
N CYS A 252 -2.61 14.17 -4.41
CA CYS A 252 -2.64 14.44 -5.85
C CYS A 252 -2.87 13.14 -6.68
N PRO A 253 -3.99 12.41 -6.51
CA PRO A 253 -4.16 11.04 -7.02
C PRO A 253 -4.11 10.84 -8.53
N GLU A 254 -4.08 11.91 -9.30
CA GLU A 254 -4.02 11.87 -10.78
C GLU A 254 -2.66 12.30 -11.34
N VAL A 255 -1.73 12.74 -10.48
CA VAL A 255 -0.44 13.29 -10.90
C VAL A 255 0.67 12.81 -10.00
N ALA A 256 1.44 11.85 -10.48
CA ALA A 256 2.52 11.22 -9.74
C ALA A 256 3.52 12.22 -9.12
N GLY A 257 3.80 12.02 -7.85
CA GLY A 257 4.65 12.92 -7.09
C GLY A 257 5.55 12.25 -6.07
N LEU A 258 5.84 12.96 -5.02
CA LEU A 258 6.80 12.52 -4.00
C LEU A 258 6.09 12.06 -2.73
N ALA A 259 6.53 10.93 -2.18
CA ALA A 259 6.01 10.43 -0.91
C ALA A 259 6.20 11.42 0.25
N ALA A 260 7.26 12.23 0.20
CA ALA A 260 7.53 13.27 1.20
C ALA A 260 6.51 14.41 1.15
N LEU A 261 5.81 14.57 0.02
CA LEU A 261 4.79 15.59 -0.22
C LEU A 261 3.39 14.96 -0.40
N ASN A 262 3.18 13.76 0.18
CA ASN A 262 1.93 13.00 0.12
C ASN A 262 1.42 12.78 -1.32
N GLY A 263 2.32 12.42 -2.25
CA GLY A 263 1.97 12.13 -3.64
C GLY A 263 1.89 13.34 -4.55
N CYS A 264 2.17 14.55 -4.08
CA CYS A 264 2.16 15.72 -4.95
C CYS A 264 3.52 15.99 -5.61
N PRO A 265 3.52 16.48 -6.86
CA PRO A 265 4.73 16.82 -7.58
C PRO A 265 5.42 18.08 -7.04
N ASP A 266 6.75 18.11 -7.20
CA ASP A 266 7.64 19.21 -6.86
C ASP A 266 8.70 19.25 -7.97
N ALA A 267 8.50 20.12 -8.93
CA ALA A 267 9.25 20.12 -10.20
C ALA A 267 10.68 20.65 -10.07
N ASP A 268 10.95 21.52 -9.09
CA ASP A 268 12.26 22.11 -8.87
C ASP A 268 12.97 21.60 -7.60
N ALA A 269 12.27 20.74 -6.84
CA ALA A 269 12.76 20.03 -5.67
C ALA A 269 13.14 20.95 -4.49
N ASP A 270 12.40 22.02 -4.27
CA ASP A 270 12.59 22.92 -3.12
C ASP A 270 11.82 22.51 -1.86
N GLY A 271 10.95 21.48 -1.98
CA GLY A 271 10.16 20.92 -0.89
C GLY A 271 8.75 21.52 -0.76
N ILE A 272 8.32 22.28 -1.75
CA ILE A 272 6.96 22.83 -1.87
C ILE A 272 6.29 22.18 -3.09
N THR A 273 5.03 21.82 -2.95
CA THR A 273 4.30 21.22 -4.09
C THR A 273 4.10 22.24 -5.20
N ASP A 274 4.12 21.81 -6.46
CA ASP A 274 3.86 22.69 -7.63
C ASP A 274 2.58 23.52 -7.47
N ALA A 275 1.58 23.00 -6.76
CA ALA A 275 0.29 23.67 -6.54
C ALA A 275 0.39 24.80 -5.52
N ASP A 276 1.26 24.69 -4.52
CA ASP A 276 1.46 25.69 -3.47
C ASP A 276 2.64 26.62 -3.76
N ASP A 277 3.44 26.29 -4.80
CA ASP A 277 4.59 27.03 -5.21
C ASP A 277 4.22 28.18 -6.16
N ALA A 278 4.67 29.37 -5.81
CA ALA A 278 4.52 30.55 -6.64
C ALA A 278 5.57 30.63 -7.78
N CYS A 279 6.62 29.77 -7.75
CA CYS A 279 7.70 29.67 -8.72
C CYS A 279 8.05 28.22 -9.08
N PRO A 280 7.12 27.35 -9.54
CA PRO A 280 7.24 25.89 -9.61
C PRO A 280 8.37 25.33 -10.50
N GLN A 281 9.15 26.16 -11.10
CA GLN A 281 10.24 25.79 -12.03
C GLN A 281 11.62 26.23 -11.52
N VAL A 282 11.65 26.98 -10.42
CA VAL A 282 12.89 27.58 -9.91
C VAL A 282 12.91 27.54 -8.38
N ALA A 283 13.68 26.61 -7.84
CA ALA A 283 13.78 26.36 -6.42
C ALA A 283 14.08 27.62 -5.60
N GLY A 284 13.31 27.81 -4.54
CA GLY A 284 13.44 29.00 -3.74
C GLY A 284 13.19 28.79 -2.24
N LEU A 285 12.62 29.77 -1.60
CA LEU A 285 12.46 29.79 -0.14
C LEU A 285 11.00 29.55 0.25
N ALA A 286 10.77 28.69 1.21
CA ALA A 286 9.42 28.43 1.77
C ALA A 286 8.76 29.71 2.31
N THR A 287 9.56 30.63 2.85
CA THR A 287 9.08 31.94 3.34
C THR A 287 8.55 32.84 2.21
N LEU A 288 8.98 32.60 0.98
CA LEU A 288 8.58 33.33 -0.22
C LEU A 288 7.76 32.43 -1.16
N LYS A 289 7.13 31.36 -0.60
CA LYS A 289 6.29 30.42 -1.34
C LYS A 289 7.00 29.81 -2.52
N GLY A 290 8.20 29.28 -2.34
CA GLY A 290 8.98 28.60 -3.34
C GLY A 290 9.71 29.53 -4.32
N CYS A 291 9.67 30.85 -4.13
CA CYS A 291 10.41 31.75 -5.00
C CYS A 291 11.82 32.06 -4.51
N PRO A 292 12.80 32.20 -5.42
CA PRO A 292 14.15 32.61 -5.09
C PRO A 292 14.24 34.06 -4.61
N ASP A 293 15.28 34.34 -3.83
CA ASP A 293 15.66 35.66 -3.31
C ASP A 293 17.19 35.72 -3.36
N ALA A 294 17.71 36.28 -4.44
CA ALA A 294 19.14 36.20 -4.77
C ALA A 294 20.02 37.08 -3.88
N ASP A 295 19.52 38.22 -3.46
CA ASP A 295 20.25 39.18 -2.62
C ASP A 295 19.87 39.12 -1.14
N LYS A 296 18.84 38.33 -0.80
CA LYS A 296 18.37 38.04 0.56
C LYS A 296 17.79 39.24 1.30
N ASP A 297 17.09 40.10 0.60
CA ASP A 297 16.40 41.24 1.21
C ASP A 297 14.98 40.92 1.70
N GLY A 298 14.49 39.68 1.41
CA GLY A 298 13.17 39.20 1.81
C GLY A 298 12.07 39.48 0.79
N ILE A 299 12.44 39.86 -0.43
CA ILE A 299 11.55 40.03 -1.58
C ILE A 299 11.92 38.97 -2.62
N ALA A 300 10.93 38.28 -3.17
CA ALA A 300 11.22 37.32 -4.24
C ALA A 300 11.74 38.02 -5.49
N ASP A 301 12.71 37.42 -6.18
CA ASP A 301 13.33 37.96 -7.40
C ASP A 301 12.31 38.44 -8.45
N LYS A 302 11.18 37.73 -8.55
CA LYS A 302 10.09 38.10 -9.48
C LYS A 302 9.34 39.39 -9.11
N ASP A 303 9.34 39.75 -7.84
CA ASP A 303 8.65 40.92 -7.28
C ASP A 303 9.64 42.05 -6.95
N ASP A 304 10.94 41.79 -7.13
CA ASP A 304 12.04 42.69 -6.85
C ASP A 304 12.46 43.42 -8.13
N LYS A 305 12.60 44.75 -8.04
CA LYS A 305 13.14 45.55 -9.14
C LYS A 305 14.66 45.49 -9.28
N CYS A 306 15.35 45.14 -8.19
CA CYS A 306 16.78 45.07 -8.12
C CYS A 306 17.25 43.69 -7.59
N PRO A 307 16.93 42.53 -8.21
CA PRO A 307 17.07 41.18 -7.66
C PRO A 307 18.50 40.76 -7.27
N SER A 308 19.49 41.62 -7.49
CA SER A 308 20.90 41.34 -7.21
C SER A 308 21.50 42.29 -6.18
N VAL A 309 20.73 43.27 -5.70
CA VAL A 309 21.22 44.31 -4.79
C VAL A 309 20.16 44.62 -3.74
N ALA A 310 20.36 44.10 -2.56
CA ALA A 310 19.42 44.18 -1.46
C ALA A 310 18.99 45.60 -1.14
N GLY A 311 17.68 45.79 -1.04
CA GLY A 311 17.08 47.06 -0.72
C GLY A 311 15.78 46.94 0.10
N PRO A 312 15.23 48.04 0.56
CA PRO A 312 14.03 48.01 1.36
C PRO A 312 12.76 47.77 0.54
N LYS A 313 11.78 47.12 1.14
CA LYS A 313 10.48 46.80 0.54
C LYS A 313 9.75 48.05 0.06
N GLU A 314 9.91 49.17 0.76
CA GLU A 314 9.30 50.46 0.43
C GLU A 314 9.82 51.00 -0.91
N ASN A 315 10.98 50.56 -1.37
CA ASN A 315 11.57 50.89 -2.65
C ASN A 315 11.56 49.71 -3.61
N ALA A 316 10.66 48.74 -3.37
CA ALA A 316 10.50 47.55 -4.22
C ALA A 316 11.81 46.78 -4.44
N GLY A 317 12.57 46.53 -3.35
CA GLY A 317 13.82 45.77 -3.34
C GLY A 317 15.07 46.53 -3.83
N CYS A 318 14.94 47.77 -4.24
CA CYS A 318 16.09 48.58 -4.63
C CYS A 318 16.62 49.41 -3.47
N PRO A 319 17.95 49.58 -3.37
CA PRO A 319 18.48 50.59 -2.48
C PRO A 319 18.01 51.98 -2.86
N TRP A 320 17.89 52.84 -1.86
CA TRP A 320 17.57 54.23 -2.17
C TRP A 320 18.74 54.87 -2.94
N PRO A 321 18.46 55.71 -3.97
CA PRO A 321 19.50 56.47 -4.66
C PRO A 321 20.32 57.29 -3.64
N ASP A 322 21.65 57.36 -3.89
CA ASP A 322 22.61 58.19 -3.18
C ASP A 322 23.52 58.77 -4.29
N THR A 323 23.12 59.96 -4.79
CA THR A 323 23.68 60.56 -6.02
C THR A 323 25.10 60.98 -5.88
N ASP A 324 25.53 61.49 -4.70
CA ASP A 324 26.87 61.95 -4.44
C ASP A 324 27.77 60.96 -3.66
N ASN A 325 27.16 59.80 -3.29
CA ASN A 325 27.82 58.67 -2.59
C ASN A 325 28.43 59.06 -1.23
N ASP A 326 27.75 59.89 -0.46
CA ASP A 326 28.19 60.28 0.89
C ASP A 326 27.65 59.37 2.01
N GLY A 327 26.76 58.39 1.64
CA GLY A 327 26.15 57.45 2.56
C GLY A 327 24.81 57.90 3.13
N VAL A 328 24.26 59.03 2.64
CA VAL A 328 22.91 59.52 2.94
C VAL A 328 22.07 59.40 1.64
N ALA A 329 21.00 58.65 1.73
CA ALA A 329 20.14 58.51 0.55
C ALA A 329 19.51 59.87 0.16
N ASP A 330 19.33 60.11 -1.16
CA ASP A 330 18.81 61.36 -1.71
C ASP A 330 17.53 61.86 -1.01
N LYS A 331 16.66 60.93 -0.61
CA LYS A 331 15.39 61.24 0.09
C LYS A 331 15.57 61.84 1.50
N ASP A 332 16.69 61.53 2.14
CA ASP A 332 17.05 61.94 3.51
C ASP A 332 18.18 62.96 3.51
N ASP A 333 18.72 63.23 2.30
CA ASP A 333 19.82 64.17 2.08
C ASP A 333 19.31 65.57 1.80
N ALA A 334 19.85 66.53 2.51
CA ALA A 334 19.55 67.95 2.31
C ALA A 334 20.38 68.56 1.17
N CYS A 335 21.46 67.85 0.72
CA CYS A 335 22.38 68.29 -0.33
C CYS A 335 22.68 67.15 -1.34
N PRO A 336 21.68 66.54 -2.03
CA PRO A 336 21.83 65.31 -2.80
C PRO A 336 22.86 65.30 -3.95
N GLU A 337 23.44 66.39 -4.30
CA GLU A 337 24.44 66.55 -5.37
C GLU A 337 25.85 66.90 -4.81
N VAL A 338 25.98 67.05 -3.50
CA VAL A 338 27.23 67.52 -2.87
C VAL A 338 27.54 66.75 -1.61
N ALA A 339 28.47 65.83 -1.72
CA ALA A 339 28.81 64.93 -0.63
C ALA A 339 29.18 65.65 0.66
N GLY A 340 28.55 65.23 1.78
CA GLY A 340 28.77 65.85 3.08
C GLY A 340 28.82 64.85 4.24
N LEU A 341 28.42 65.27 5.40
CA LEU A 341 28.46 64.44 6.60
C LEU A 341 27.06 63.97 7.00
N LEU A 342 26.97 62.68 7.40
CA LEU A 342 25.72 62.10 7.91
C LEU A 342 25.17 62.96 9.13
N SER A 343 26.08 63.51 9.95
CA SER A 343 25.71 64.39 11.06
C SER A 343 25.04 65.68 10.65
N ASN A 344 25.32 66.13 9.39
CA ASN A 344 24.74 67.32 8.78
C ASN A 344 23.73 67.00 7.67
N LYS A 345 23.08 65.80 7.79
CA LYS A 345 22.08 65.32 6.78
C LYS A 345 22.61 65.42 5.31
N GLY A 346 23.80 64.88 5.07
CA GLY A 346 24.43 64.83 3.76
C GLY A 346 25.00 66.19 3.28
N CYS A 347 24.93 67.23 4.03
CA CYS A 347 25.53 68.48 3.61
C CYS A 347 26.95 68.67 4.17
N PRO A 348 27.84 69.33 3.40
CA PRO A 348 29.19 69.63 3.89
C PRO A 348 29.14 70.66 5.02
N GLU A 349 30.09 70.57 5.96
CA GLU A 349 30.28 71.58 6.98
C GLU A 349 31.12 72.74 6.42
N VAL A 350 30.77 73.95 6.79
CA VAL A 350 31.51 75.18 6.39
C VAL A 350 32.93 75.11 6.95
N THR A 351 33.91 75.08 6.09
CA THR A 351 35.32 75.02 6.54
C THR A 351 35.82 76.37 7.05
N ALA A 352 36.78 76.34 7.93
CA ALA A 352 37.44 77.58 8.41
C ALA A 352 38.08 78.40 7.28
N ALA A 353 38.62 77.69 6.27
CA ALA A 353 39.23 78.28 5.09
C ALA A 353 38.18 79.03 4.23
N ASP A 354 36.98 78.47 4.08
CA ASP A 354 35.88 79.10 3.30
C ASP A 354 35.29 80.25 4.05
N LEU A 355 35.16 80.17 5.39
CA LEU A 355 34.77 81.27 6.22
C LEU A 355 35.72 82.46 6.14
N ASP A 356 37.02 82.14 6.19
CA ASP A 356 38.09 83.16 6.05
C ASP A 356 38.03 83.81 4.68
N LYS A 357 37.80 83.02 3.61
CA LYS A 357 37.70 83.56 2.28
C LYS A 357 36.43 84.43 2.06
N ILE A 358 35.26 83.96 2.51
CA ILE A 358 34.04 84.73 2.51
C ILE A 358 34.20 86.02 3.30
N SER A 359 34.83 85.96 4.48
CA SER A 359 35.12 87.11 5.33
C SER A 359 36.06 88.07 4.68
N ALA A 360 37.12 87.58 4.02
CA ALA A 360 38.13 88.43 3.35
C ALA A 360 37.49 89.19 2.16
N ASP A 361 36.71 88.43 1.28
CA ASP A 361 36.00 89.00 0.14
C ASP A 361 34.96 90.03 0.62
N ALA A 362 34.16 89.68 1.63
CA ALA A 362 33.11 90.56 2.17
C ALA A 362 33.73 91.88 2.79
N LYS A 363 34.76 91.74 3.59
CA LYS A 363 35.44 92.90 4.21
C LYS A 363 36.06 93.86 3.22
N SER A 364 36.26 93.43 1.99
CA SER A 364 36.91 94.21 0.95
C SER A 364 35.87 94.94 0.01
N ILE A 365 34.60 94.82 0.30
CA ILE A 365 33.48 95.44 -0.42
C ILE A 365 33.24 96.82 0.19
N TYR A 366 33.62 97.87 -0.56
CA TYR A 366 33.44 99.23 -0.11
C TYR A 366 32.52 100.01 -1.06
N PHE A 367 31.68 100.84 -0.49
CA PHE A 367 30.85 101.78 -1.21
C PHE A 367 31.41 103.17 -1.28
N HIS A 368 31.05 103.98 -2.28
CA HIS A 368 31.36 105.39 -2.28
C HIS A 368 30.59 106.09 -1.15
N THR A 369 31.21 107.01 -0.44
CA THR A 369 30.55 107.78 0.64
C THR A 369 29.23 108.42 0.14
N GLY A 370 28.15 108.10 0.84
CA GLY A 370 26.83 108.59 0.56
C GLY A 370 26.16 108.06 -0.74
N LYS A 371 26.75 106.94 -1.36
CA LYS A 371 26.20 106.36 -2.63
C LYS A 371 26.07 104.79 -2.46
N SER A 372 25.15 104.26 -3.26
CA SER A 372 24.94 102.81 -3.39
C SER A 372 25.84 102.12 -4.44
N THR A 373 26.83 102.82 -4.95
CA THR A 373 27.77 102.35 -5.98
C THR A 373 29.05 101.86 -5.32
N PHE A 374 29.61 100.75 -5.85
CA PHE A 374 30.84 100.16 -5.35
C PHE A 374 32.07 101.10 -5.69
N ARG A 375 33.02 101.09 -4.78
CA ARG A 375 34.24 101.89 -4.88
C ARG A 375 35.31 101.20 -5.78
N SER A 376 35.20 99.93 -6.03
CA SER A 376 36.14 99.15 -6.82
C SER A 376 35.37 98.33 -7.92
N GLU A 377 35.95 98.13 -9.07
CA GLU A 377 35.37 97.39 -10.21
C GLU A 377 35.45 95.88 -10.01
N ASP A 378 36.19 95.36 -9.05
CA ASP A 378 36.34 93.94 -8.69
C ASP A 378 35.22 93.39 -7.75
N VAL A 379 34.37 94.27 -7.23
CA VAL A 379 33.33 93.93 -6.28
C VAL A 379 32.29 92.91 -6.84
N PRO A 380 31.85 92.98 -8.10
CA PRO A 380 30.96 91.98 -8.68
C PRO A 380 31.60 90.62 -8.68
N VAL A 381 32.87 90.49 -8.98
CA VAL A 381 33.63 89.22 -9.00
C VAL A 381 33.70 88.60 -7.55
N LYS A 382 33.93 89.46 -6.55
CA LYS A 382 33.92 89.03 -5.13
C LYS A 382 32.56 88.60 -4.66
N ILE A 383 31.50 89.27 -5.04
CA ILE A 383 30.13 88.86 -4.72
C ILE A 383 29.82 87.51 -5.39
N GLU A 384 30.26 87.30 -6.62
CA GLU A 384 30.05 86.01 -7.30
C GLU A 384 30.86 84.91 -6.64
N SER A 385 32.11 85.17 -6.21
CA SER A 385 32.92 84.24 -5.43
C SER A 385 32.23 83.85 -4.12
N ILE A 386 31.72 84.85 -3.34
CA ILE A 386 30.96 84.59 -2.13
C ILE A 386 29.69 83.80 -2.42
N SER A 387 28.92 84.20 -3.44
CA SER A 387 27.68 83.50 -3.85
C SER A 387 27.95 82.06 -4.22
N THR A 388 29.05 81.79 -4.93
CA THR A 388 29.44 80.41 -5.31
C THR A 388 29.81 79.59 -4.10
N LEU A 389 30.54 80.09 -3.15
CA LEU A 389 30.87 79.43 -1.88
C LEU A 389 29.61 79.18 -1.03
N LEU A 390 28.72 80.19 -0.90
CA LEU A 390 27.48 80.01 -0.10
C LEU A 390 26.54 78.94 -0.69
N LYS A 391 26.53 78.76 -2.00
CA LYS A 391 25.75 77.70 -2.68
C LYS A 391 26.25 76.29 -2.36
N GLN A 392 27.50 76.12 -1.96
CA GLN A 392 28.06 74.85 -1.52
C GLN A 392 27.59 74.44 -0.10
N TYR A 393 27.03 75.35 0.62
CA TYR A 393 26.57 75.18 2.01
C TYR A 393 25.09 75.58 2.15
N PRO A 394 24.15 74.90 1.51
CA PRO A 394 22.76 75.35 1.44
C PRO A 394 22.02 75.32 2.79
N THR A 395 22.52 74.52 3.73
CA THR A 395 21.96 74.44 5.12
C THR A 395 22.63 75.42 6.09
N ALA A 396 23.73 76.04 5.70
CA ALA A 396 24.42 77.00 6.56
C ALA A 396 23.71 78.36 6.62
N LYS A 397 23.66 78.95 7.79
CA LYS A 397 23.08 80.30 8.04
C LYS A 397 24.19 81.30 8.14
N PHE A 398 24.22 82.24 7.20
CA PHE A 398 25.19 83.33 7.21
C PHE A 398 24.49 84.63 7.58
N SER A 399 25.12 85.45 8.40
CA SER A 399 24.74 86.81 8.67
C SER A 399 25.59 87.77 7.87
N ILE A 400 24.95 88.67 7.12
CA ILE A 400 25.64 89.73 6.38
C ILE A 400 25.40 91.05 7.10
N GLU A 401 26.45 91.66 7.58
CA GLU A 401 26.41 92.91 8.31
C GLU A 401 27.10 94.01 7.49
N GLY A 402 26.42 95.13 7.26
CA GLY A 402 27.02 96.32 6.66
C GLY A 402 27.26 97.37 7.71
N HIS A 403 28.46 97.91 7.70
CA HIS A 403 28.83 98.95 8.65
C HIS A 403 29.10 100.28 7.90
N THR A 404 28.59 101.37 8.39
CA THR A 404 28.92 102.71 7.93
C THR A 404 29.88 103.36 8.81
N ASP A 405 30.86 104.07 8.18
CA ASP A 405 31.84 104.96 8.89
C ASP A 405 31.19 106.22 9.41
#